data_54ee23b3b5727eb09c2ae5edd756ede3
#
_entry.id   54ee23b3b5727eb09c2ae5edd756ede3
#
_cell.length_a   1.000
_cell.length_b   1.000
_cell.length_c   1.000
_cell.angle_alpha   90.00
_cell.angle_beta   90.00
_cell.angle_gamma   90.00
#
_symmetry.space_group_name_H-M   'P 1'
#
loop_
_entity.id
_entity.type
_entity.pdbx_description
1 polymer ?
#
loop_
_entity_poly.entity_id
_entity_poly.type
_entity_poly.pdbx_seq_one_letter_code
_entity_poly.pdbx_strand_id
1 'polypeptide(L)'
;MTDPKPSFAERLEPARRWLVTWLAAVWRRLKHWLGIAARQTWIVLQRLPVAALSFYRALTDGDYHRTLAQLAPGDVPRVSPGSARAMPEALMEPVALQDAGPDAALVLLGLFQKEGRLVDFLQEDVTHYSDQDVGAAARVVHDGCRKVLQDYLRIEPVRGEAEGAQVTLGKGFDPSAVRPTGNVVGEPPFTGALVHRGWRAAEVHLPKVASSRDLTILAAAEVEL
;
A
#
# COMPACT_ATOMS: atom_id res chain seq x y z
N MET A 1 55.08 -0.06 -43.18
CA MET A 1 53.87 -0.85 -42.83
C MET A 1 52.76 0.15 -42.60
N THR A 2 51.91 0.41 -43.58
CA THR A 2 50.84 1.40 -43.53
C THR A 2 49.57 0.67 -43.12
N ASP A 3 49.04 0.99 -41.94
CA ASP A 3 47.75 0.46 -41.50
C ASP A 3 46.66 0.78 -42.53
N PRO A 4 45.81 -0.18 -42.89
CA PRO A 4 44.73 0.05 -43.83
C PRO A 4 43.69 1.00 -43.21
N LYS A 5 43.37 2.08 -43.91
CA LYS A 5 42.32 3.03 -43.48
C LYS A 5 40.99 2.28 -43.33
N PRO A 6 40.26 2.49 -42.21
CA PRO A 6 39.01 1.81 -42.00
C PRO A 6 38.01 2.11 -43.13
N SER A 7 37.28 1.10 -43.57
CA SER A 7 36.28 1.19 -44.62
C SER A 7 35.14 2.14 -44.24
N PHE A 8 34.44 2.72 -45.24
CA PHE A 8 33.33 3.62 -44.98
C PHE A 8 32.20 2.96 -44.15
N ALA A 9 32.01 1.66 -44.30
CA ALA A 9 31.07 0.87 -43.46
C ALA A 9 31.45 0.80 -42.00
N GLU A 10 32.77 0.61 -41.70
CA GLU A 10 33.26 0.56 -40.31
C GLU A 10 33.17 1.90 -39.57
N ARG A 11 33.21 3.02 -40.30
CA ARG A 11 33.01 4.36 -39.72
C ARG A 11 31.55 4.64 -39.34
N LEU A 12 30.57 3.98 -39.96
CA LEU A 12 29.14 4.17 -39.73
C LEU A 12 28.58 3.22 -38.62
N GLU A 13 29.29 2.14 -38.31
CA GLU A 13 28.82 1.16 -37.30
C GLU A 13 28.53 1.78 -35.92
N PRO A 14 29.35 2.66 -35.33
CA PRO A 14 29.03 3.25 -34.04
C PRO A 14 27.78 4.16 -34.09
N ALA A 15 27.61 4.91 -35.16
CA ALA A 15 26.44 5.76 -35.36
C ALA A 15 25.15 4.93 -35.51
N ARG A 16 25.22 3.82 -36.23
CA ARG A 16 24.10 2.89 -36.41
C ARG A 16 23.70 2.23 -35.09
N ARG A 17 24.66 1.78 -34.30
CA ARG A 17 24.43 1.20 -32.98
C ARG A 17 23.80 2.22 -32.03
N TRP A 18 24.30 3.46 -32.02
CA TRP A 18 23.74 4.55 -31.22
C TRP A 18 22.30 4.85 -31.64
N LEU A 19 22.01 4.93 -32.93
CA LEU A 19 20.67 5.19 -33.45
C LEU A 19 19.66 4.10 -33.04
N VAL A 20 20.05 2.84 -33.12
CA VAL A 20 19.20 1.70 -32.72
C VAL A 20 18.91 1.72 -31.24
N THR A 21 19.92 1.99 -30.40
CA THR A 21 19.72 2.08 -28.93
C THR A 21 18.86 3.28 -28.55
N TRP A 22 19.06 4.42 -29.20
CA TRP A 22 18.25 5.63 -28.98
C TRP A 22 16.79 5.40 -29.39
N LEU A 23 16.54 4.83 -30.57
CA LEU A 23 15.19 4.49 -31.03
C LEU A 23 14.50 3.50 -30.09
N ALA A 24 15.22 2.50 -29.58
CA ALA A 24 14.70 1.54 -28.62
C ALA A 24 14.33 2.21 -27.27
N ALA A 25 15.13 3.19 -26.84
CA ALA A 25 14.85 3.95 -25.62
C ALA A 25 13.62 4.85 -25.78
N VAL A 26 13.51 5.56 -26.92
CA VAL A 26 12.33 6.38 -27.27
C VAL A 26 11.07 5.53 -27.34
N TRP A 27 11.16 4.34 -27.97
CA TRP A 27 10.04 3.41 -28.10
C TRP A 27 9.56 2.85 -26.76
N ARG A 28 10.47 2.56 -25.83
CA ARG A 28 10.12 2.15 -24.45
C ARG A 28 9.39 3.26 -23.70
N ARG A 29 9.86 4.50 -23.81
CA ARG A 29 9.19 5.66 -23.19
C ARG A 29 7.80 5.89 -23.79
N LEU A 30 7.67 5.79 -25.10
CA LEU A 30 6.39 5.97 -25.80
C LEU A 30 5.37 4.89 -25.39
N LYS A 31 5.79 3.62 -25.28
CA LYS A 31 4.92 2.54 -24.80
C LYS A 31 4.46 2.77 -23.37
N HIS A 32 5.34 3.27 -22.49
CA HIS A 32 4.99 3.58 -21.12
C HIS A 32 3.92 4.69 -21.05
N TRP A 33 4.11 5.78 -21.80
CA TRP A 33 3.15 6.87 -21.86
C TRP A 33 1.80 6.45 -22.48
N LEU A 34 1.83 5.64 -23.52
CA LEU A 34 0.63 5.07 -24.12
C LEU A 34 -0.13 4.16 -23.15
N GLY A 35 0.58 3.39 -22.35
CA GLY A 35 -0.04 2.56 -21.32
C GLY A 35 -0.74 3.38 -20.22
N ILE A 36 -0.13 4.49 -19.80
CA ILE A 36 -0.73 5.41 -18.83
C ILE A 36 -1.96 6.10 -19.45
N ALA A 37 -1.85 6.62 -20.69
CA ALA A 37 -2.95 7.25 -21.39
C ALA A 37 -4.13 6.27 -21.59
N ALA A 38 -3.86 5.04 -22.00
CA ALA A 38 -4.89 4.01 -22.16
C ALA A 38 -5.62 3.66 -20.84
N ARG A 39 -4.91 3.63 -19.71
CA ARG A 39 -5.54 3.42 -18.39
C ARG A 39 -6.44 4.60 -18.01
N GLN A 40 -5.99 5.83 -18.24
CA GLN A 40 -6.78 7.03 -17.93
C GLN A 40 -8.05 7.11 -18.79
N THR A 41 -7.92 6.85 -20.10
CA THR A 41 -9.08 6.81 -21.01
C THR A 41 -10.05 5.70 -20.65
N TRP A 42 -9.57 4.53 -20.23
CA TRP A 42 -10.41 3.42 -19.77
C TRP A 42 -11.23 3.79 -18.53
N ILE A 43 -10.60 4.44 -17.54
CA ILE A 43 -11.27 4.91 -16.31
C ILE A 43 -12.37 5.93 -16.63
N VAL A 44 -12.10 6.87 -17.55
CA VAL A 44 -13.10 7.85 -18.00
C VAL A 44 -14.24 7.17 -18.74
N LEU A 45 -13.92 6.22 -19.64
CA LEU A 45 -14.92 5.49 -20.42
C LEU A 45 -15.87 4.67 -19.54
N GLN A 46 -15.37 4.06 -18.47
CA GLN A 46 -16.20 3.34 -17.49
C GLN A 46 -17.13 4.24 -16.69
N ARG A 47 -16.77 5.52 -16.50
CA ARG A 47 -17.57 6.49 -15.74
C ARG A 47 -18.61 7.22 -16.61
N LEU A 48 -18.45 7.24 -17.93
CA LEU A 48 -19.36 7.89 -18.86
C LEU A 48 -20.83 7.44 -18.72
N PRO A 49 -21.15 6.13 -18.61
CA PRO A 49 -22.54 5.70 -18.46
C PRO A 49 -23.20 6.23 -17.19
N VAL A 50 -22.46 6.25 -16.06
CA VAL A 50 -22.95 6.76 -14.79
C VAL A 50 -23.16 8.27 -14.86
N ALA A 51 -22.21 9.00 -15.43
CA ALA A 51 -22.31 10.45 -15.63
C ALA A 51 -23.50 10.83 -16.54
N ALA A 52 -23.67 10.11 -17.64
CA ALA A 52 -24.79 10.32 -18.58
C ALA A 52 -26.16 10.03 -17.89
N LEU A 53 -26.24 8.93 -17.11
CA LEU A 53 -27.45 8.58 -16.38
C LEU A 53 -27.76 9.60 -15.28
N SER A 54 -26.76 10.07 -14.58
CA SER A 54 -26.91 11.10 -13.54
C SER A 54 -27.36 12.43 -14.14
N PHE A 55 -26.79 12.81 -15.29
CA PHE A 55 -27.18 14.00 -16.03
C PHE A 55 -28.64 13.90 -16.54
N TYR A 56 -29.01 12.75 -17.12
CA TYR A 56 -30.39 12.50 -17.56
C TYR A 56 -31.38 12.59 -16.42
N ARG A 57 -31.07 11.95 -15.27
CA ARG A 57 -31.91 12.02 -14.07
C ARG A 57 -32.01 13.42 -13.51
N ALA A 58 -30.93 14.19 -13.51
CA ALA A 58 -30.95 15.58 -13.06
C ALA A 58 -31.88 16.49 -13.90
N LEU A 59 -32.08 16.16 -15.19
CA LEU A 59 -32.97 16.89 -16.09
C LEU A 59 -34.42 16.42 -16.00
N THR A 60 -34.67 15.14 -15.67
CA THR A 60 -36.01 14.55 -15.75
C THR A 60 -36.65 14.34 -14.36
N ASP A 61 -35.88 14.29 -13.30
CA ASP A 61 -36.34 14.02 -11.93
C ASP A 61 -36.05 15.24 -11.05
N GLY A 62 -37.13 15.96 -10.67
CA GLY A 62 -37.02 17.16 -9.84
C GLY A 62 -36.55 16.91 -8.40
N ASP A 63 -36.74 15.70 -7.87
CA ASP A 63 -36.25 15.34 -6.54
C ASP A 63 -34.79 15.04 -6.57
N TYR A 64 -34.30 14.39 -7.62
CA TYR A 64 -32.86 14.16 -7.86
C TYR A 64 -32.12 15.47 -8.09
N HIS A 65 -32.70 16.41 -8.85
CA HIS A 65 -32.14 17.75 -9.06
C HIS A 65 -32.00 18.51 -7.73
N ARG A 66 -33.01 18.49 -6.87
CA ARG A 66 -32.97 19.12 -5.53
C ARG A 66 -31.85 18.53 -4.65
N THR A 67 -31.69 17.22 -4.69
CA THR A 67 -30.61 16.53 -3.94
C THR A 67 -29.22 16.93 -4.45
N LEU A 68 -29.03 17.02 -5.76
CA LEU A 68 -27.77 17.48 -6.35
C LEU A 68 -27.47 18.96 -6.05
N ALA A 69 -28.49 19.81 -6.06
CA ALA A 69 -28.32 21.22 -5.72
C ALA A 69 -27.87 21.43 -4.25
N GLN A 70 -28.28 20.52 -3.34
CA GLN A 70 -27.80 20.50 -1.97
C GLN A 70 -26.34 20.03 -1.82
N LEU A 71 -25.79 19.34 -2.82
CA LEU A 71 -24.41 18.87 -2.86
C LEU A 71 -23.46 19.81 -3.64
N ALA A 72 -23.95 20.97 -4.11
CA ALA A 72 -23.12 21.95 -4.82
C ALA A 72 -21.97 22.45 -3.92
N PRO A 73 -20.76 22.70 -4.48
CA PRO A 73 -19.58 23.09 -3.70
C PRO A 73 -19.82 24.45 -3.02
N GLY A 74 -19.98 24.44 -1.71
CA GLY A 74 -20.24 25.60 -0.87
C GLY A 74 -21.14 25.30 0.34
N ASP A 75 -22.07 24.37 0.22
CA ASP A 75 -22.89 23.89 1.31
C ASP A 75 -22.55 22.43 1.65
N VAL A 76 -21.49 22.23 2.41
CA VAL A 76 -21.38 21.00 3.17
C VAL A 76 -22.55 21.01 4.14
N PRO A 77 -23.52 20.10 4.07
CA PRO A 77 -24.58 20.04 5.05
C PRO A 77 -23.92 19.96 6.43
N ARG A 78 -23.97 21.06 7.19
CA ARG A 78 -23.71 20.96 8.63
C ARG A 78 -24.80 20.05 9.15
N VAL A 79 -24.43 18.79 9.40
CA VAL A 79 -25.28 17.91 10.18
C VAL A 79 -25.52 18.64 11.49
N SER A 80 -26.71 19.22 11.61
CA SER A 80 -27.14 19.85 12.85
C SER A 80 -27.07 18.77 13.93
N PRO A 81 -26.48 19.04 15.11
CA PRO A 81 -26.30 18.03 16.16
C PRO A 81 -27.64 17.45 16.70
N GLY A 82 -28.78 17.80 16.14
CA GLY A 82 -30.12 17.46 16.63
C GLY A 82 -30.84 16.34 15.90
N SER A 83 -30.36 15.77 14.80
CA SER A 83 -31.05 14.66 14.11
C SER A 83 -30.28 13.34 14.05
N ALA A 84 -29.09 13.27 14.59
CA ALA A 84 -28.50 12.00 14.98
C ALA A 84 -29.35 11.50 16.15
N ARG A 85 -30.15 10.47 15.89
CA ARG A 85 -30.83 9.69 16.95
C ARG A 85 -29.72 9.33 17.92
N ALA A 86 -29.71 10.00 19.08
CA ALA A 86 -28.68 9.86 20.10
C ALA A 86 -28.51 8.35 20.38
N MET A 87 -27.41 7.78 19.98
CA MET A 87 -26.95 6.53 20.57
C MET A 87 -26.84 6.83 22.06
N PRO A 88 -27.32 5.92 22.94
CA PRO A 88 -27.23 6.13 24.36
C PRO A 88 -25.81 6.46 24.73
N GLU A 89 -25.56 7.60 25.35
CA GLU A 89 -24.28 8.13 25.81
C GLU A 89 -23.54 7.17 26.77
N ALA A 90 -24.25 6.15 27.23
CA ALA A 90 -23.74 5.09 28.12
C ALA A 90 -22.80 4.07 27.46
N LEU A 91 -22.52 4.15 26.16
CA LEU A 91 -21.62 3.22 25.45
C LEU A 91 -20.34 3.88 24.87
N MET A 92 -20.13 5.15 25.13
CA MET A 92 -18.87 5.83 24.83
C MET A 92 -18.08 6.00 26.14
N GLU A 93 -17.61 4.91 26.74
CA GLU A 93 -16.48 5.05 27.64
C GLU A 93 -15.32 5.68 26.83
N PRO A 94 -14.70 6.77 27.33
CA PRO A 94 -13.56 7.35 26.66
C PRO A 94 -12.49 6.25 26.58
N VAL A 95 -12.17 5.81 25.37
CA VAL A 95 -11.04 4.90 25.14
C VAL A 95 -9.80 5.60 25.65
N ALA A 96 -9.33 5.20 26.82
CA ALA A 96 -8.07 5.70 27.36
C ALA A 96 -6.97 5.35 26.37
N LEU A 97 -6.37 6.36 25.76
CA LEU A 97 -5.18 6.19 24.93
C LEU A 97 -4.06 5.74 25.88
N GLN A 98 -3.61 4.50 25.73
CA GLN A 98 -2.44 3.99 26.42
C GLN A 98 -1.21 4.43 25.62
N ASP A 99 -0.29 5.15 26.26
CA ASP A 99 1.05 5.35 25.75
C ASP A 99 1.77 4.00 25.73
N ALA A 100 1.85 3.38 24.56
CA ALA A 100 2.72 2.24 24.34
C ALA A 100 4.16 2.78 24.38
N GLY A 101 4.91 2.43 25.42
CA GLY A 101 6.33 2.79 25.51
C GLY A 101 7.07 2.35 24.23
N PRO A 102 8.06 3.12 23.73
CA PRO A 102 8.74 2.85 22.47
C PRO A 102 9.62 1.58 22.52
N ASP A 103 9.95 1.08 23.69
CA ASP A 103 10.96 0.03 23.91
C ASP A 103 10.70 -1.25 23.11
N ALA A 104 9.48 -1.77 23.16
CA ALA A 104 9.15 -2.99 22.42
C ALA A 104 9.25 -2.79 20.89
N ALA A 105 8.89 -1.60 20.41
CA ALA A 105 9.00 -1.25 18.98
C ALA A 105 10.47 -1.13 18.57
N LEU A 106 11.30 -0.49 19.39
CA LEU A 106 12.75 -0.36 19.16
C LEU A 106 13.47 -1.71 19.19
N VAL A 107 13.10 -2.59 20.15
CA VAL A 107 13.63 -3.96 20.19
C VAL A 107 13.29 -4.71 18.91
N LEU A 108 12.03 -4.68 18.49
CA LEU A 108 11.60 -5.37 17.27
C LEU A 108 12.29 -4.81 16.02
N LEU A 109 12.39 -3.49 15.92
CA LEU A 109 13.09 -2.83 14.80
C LEU A 109 14.59 -3.18 14.78
N GLY A 110 15.23 -3.24 15.94
CA GLY A 110 16.62 -3.69 16.07
C GLY A 110 16.83 -5.15 15.65
N LEU A 111 15.85 -6.03 15.90
CA LEU A 111 15.89 -7.41 15.42
C LEU A 111 15.75 -7.48 13.89
N PHE A 112 14.87 -6.70 13.30
CA PHE A 112 14.75 -6.60 11.83
C PHE A 112 16.02 -6.05 11.18
N GLN A 113 16.65 -5.06 11.82
CA GLN A 113 17.95 -4.55 11.36
C GLN A 113 19.04 -5.61 11.45
N LYS A 114 19.13 -6.31 12.57
CA LYS A 114 20.18 -7.31 12.83
C LYS A 114 20.10 -8.51 11.89
N GLU A 115 18.92 -9.08 11.71
CA GLU A 115 18.73 -10.31 10.93
C GLU A 115 18.46 -10.03 9.44
N GLY A 116 17.80 -8.92 9.12
CA GLY A 116 17.36 -8.60 7.76
C GLY A 116 17.94 -7.33 7.15
N ARG A 117 18.75 -6.56 7.91
CA ARG A 117 19.28 -5.25 7.46
C ARG A 117 18.18 -4.33 6.91
N LEU A 118 16.98 -4.40 7.52
CA LEU A 118 15.80 -3.71 7.02
C LEU A 118 15.99 -2.19 6.94
N VAL A 119 16.59 -1.60 7.96
CA VAL A 119 16.79 -0.14 8.02
C VAL A 119 17.79 0.30 6.96
N ASP A 120 18.89 -0.46 6.76
CA ASP A 120 19.88 -0.16 5.71
C ASP A 120 19.19 -0.18 4.34
N PHE A 121 18.41 -1.23 4.05
CA PHE A 121 17.72 -1.38 2.77
C PHE A 121 16.70 -0.24 2.52
N LEU A 122 15.99 0.20 3.56
CA LEU A 122 15.00 1.28 3.43
C LEU A 122 15.63 2.68 3.33
N GLN A 123 16.85 2.86 3.85
CA GLN A 123 17.59 4.12 3.76
C GLN A 123 18.41 4.24 2.47
N GLU A 124 18.63 3.12 1.75
CA GLU A 124 19.36 3.12 0.50
C GLU A 124 18.54 3.74 -0.63
N ASP A 125 19.16 4.59 -1.47
CA ASP A 125 18.55 5.11 -2.69
C ASP A 125 18.59 4.06 -3.81
N VAL A 126 17.51 3.29 -3.93
CA VAL A 126 17.41 2.21 -4.91
C VAL A 126 17.17 2.68 -6.35
N THR A 127 17.02 3.99 -6.61
CA THR A 127 16.70 4.53 -7.95
C THR A 127 17.80 4.31 -8.99
N HIS A 128 19.02 4.10 -8.53
CA HIS A 128 20.22 3.93 -9.37
C HIS A 128 20.58 2.47 -9.65
N TYR A 129 19.90 1.52 -8.98
CA TYR A 129 20.15 0.08 -9.15
C TYR A 129 19.23 -0.54 -10.19
N SER A 130 19.65 -1.68 -10.74
CA SER A 130 18.77 -2.45 -11.63
C SER A 130 17.68 -3.18 -10.82
N ASP A 131 16.53 -3.48 -11.47
CA ASP A 131 15.46 -4.28 -10.85
C ASP A 131 15.97 -5.66 -10.39
N GLN A 132 16.99 -6.21 -11.06
CA GLN A 132 17.61 -7.47 -10.69
C GLN A 132 18.40 -7.35 -9.38
N ASP A 133 19.17 -6.27 -9.20
CA ASP A 133 19.96 -6.03 -7.99
C ASP A 133 19.05 -5.74 -6.80
N VAL A 134 18.06 -4.86 -6.99
CA VAL A 134 17.03 -4.58 -5.97
C VAL A 134 16.28 -5.86 -5.60
N GLY A 135 15.93 -6.69 -6.59
CA GLY A 135 15.25 -7.96 -6.35
C GLY A 135 16.12 -8.97 -5.59
N ALA A 136 17.44 -9.00 -5.82
CA ALA A 136 18.36 -9.84 -5.08
C ALA A 136 18.49 -9.38 -3.62
N ALA A 137 18.69 -8.07 -3.38
CA ALA A 137 18.76 -7.49 -2.06
C ALA A 137 17.44 -7.69 -1.28
N ALA A 138 16.30 -7.47 -1.93
CA ALA A 138 14.98 -7.67 -1.31
C ALA A 138 14.76 -9.11 -0.81
N ARG A 139 15.30 -10.14 -1.50
CA ARG A 139 15.22 -11.52 -1.02
C ARG A 139 16.00 -11.74 0.27
N VAL A 140 17.20 -11.17 0.37
CA VAL A 140 18.02 -11.26 1.58
C VAL A 140 17.29 -10.60 2.77
N VAL A 141 16.77 -9.38 2.58
CA VAL A 141 16.00 -8.66 3.59
C VAL A 141 14.73 -9.44 3.98
N HIS A 142 14.02 -9.97 2.99
CA HIS A 142 12.82 -10.79 3.21
C HIS A 142 13.12 -12.00 4.09
N ASP A 143 14.19 -12.75 3.78
CA ASP A 143 14.52 -13.97 4.53
C ASP A 143 14.92 -13.65 5.97
N GLY A 144 15.71 -12.61 6.18
CA GLY A 144 16.06 -12.14 7.53
C GLY A 144 14.85 -11.61 8.32
N CYS A 145 13.99 -10.80 7.69
CA CYS A 145 12.77 -10.32 8.33
C CYS A 145 11.79 -11.45 8.63
N ARG A 146 11.64 -12.41 7.72
CA ARG A 146 10.80 -13.59 7.93
C ARG A 146 11.28 -14.41 9.13
N LYS A 147 12.59 -14.59 9.28
CA LYS A 147 13.17 -15.27 10.43
C LYS A 147 12.78 -14.57 11.74
N VAL A 148 12.86 -13.22 11.81
CA VAL A 148 12.42 -12.47 12.99
C VAL A 148 10.95 -12.72 13.31
N LEU A 149 10.07 -12.70 12.30
CA LEU A 149 8.65 -13.00 12.51
C LEU A 149 8.44 -14.41 13.07
N GLN A 150 9.18 -15.41 12.57
CA GLN A 150 9.04 -16.79 13.00
C GLN A 150 9.62 -17.04 14.40
N ASP A 151 10.73 -16.39 14.75
CA ASP A 151 11.42 -16.60 16.02
C ASP A 151 10.75 -15.88 17.21
N TYR A 152 10.13 -14.72 16.94
CA TYR A 152 9.65 -13.84 18.02
C TYR A 152 8.15 -13.60 18.01
N LEU A 153 7.44 -13.95 16.93
CA LEU A 153 6.02 -13.65 16.77
C LEU A 153 5.27 -14.86 16.21
N ARG A 154 4.10 -15.14 16.75
CA ARG A 154 3.17 -16.06 16.11
C ARG A 154 2.14 -15.28 15.30
N ILE A 155 2.36 -15.16 14.00
CA ILE A 155 1.46 -14.46 13.09
C ILE A 155 0.45 -15.44 12.53
N GLU A 156 -0.84 -15.11 12.67
CA GLU A 156 -1.95 -15.91 12.20
C GLU A 156 -2.90 -15.06 11.34
N PRO A 157 -3.60 -15.65 10.37
CA PRO A 157 -4.65 -14.93 9.68
C PRO A 157 -5.83 -14.64 10.61
N VAL A 158 -6.43 -13.47 10.48
CA VAL A 158 -7.67 -13.10 11.22
C VAL A 158 -8.84 -13.95 10.75
N ARG A 159 -8.92 -14.24 9.45
CA ARG A 159 -9.95 -15.09 8.84
C ARG A 159 -9.31 -16.38 8.33
N GLY A 160 -9.95 -17.53 8.65
CA GLY A 160 -9.48 -18.86 8.23
C GLY A 160 -9.77 -19.18 6.77
N GLU A 161 -10.78 -18.54 6.18
CA GLU A 161 -11.23 -18.79 4.81
C GLU A 161 -10.18 -18.30 3.78
N ALA A 162 -10.21 -18.86 2.58
CA ALA A 162 -9.37 -18.42 1.48
C ALA A 162 -9.83 -17.05 0.93
N GLU A 163 -8.91 -16.26 0.42
CA GLU A 163 -9.24 -15.04 -0.32
C GLU A 163 -10.09 -15.39 -1.55
N GLY A 164 -11.10 -14.57 -1.82
CA GLY A 164 -12.14 -14.84 -2.81
C GLY A 164 -13.34 -15.63 -2.28
N ALA A 165 -13.24 -16.31 -1.13
CA ALA A 165 -14.36 -17.04 -0.55
C ALA A 165 -15.49 -16.10 -0.09
N GLN A 166 -16.74 -16.55 -0.20
CA GLN A 166 -17.88 -15.84 0.35
C GLN A 166 -17.89 -15.98 1.88
N VAL A 167 -17.96 -14.84 2.56
CA VAL A 167 -18.02 -14.77 4.02
C VAL A 167 -19.20 -13.92 4.47
N THR A 168 -19.79 -14.27 5.61
CA THR A 168 -20.88 -13.51 6.22
C THR A 168 -20.40 -12.93 7.54
N LEU A 169 -20.57 -11.61 7.68
CA LEU A 169 -20.32 -10.86 8.91
C LEU A 169 -21.64 -10.72 9.66
N GLY A 170 -21.79 -11.49 10.73
CA GLY A 170 -22.98 -11.47 11.58
C GLY A 170 -23.11 -10.17 12.39
N LYS A 171 -24.26 -9.99 13.06
CA LYS A 171 -24.43 -8.90 14.03
C LYS A 171 -23.40 -9.05 15.15
N GLY A 172 -22.71 -7.94 15.50
CA GLY A 172 -21.69 -7.95 16.56
C GLY A 172 -20.29 -8.42 16.11
N PHE A 173 -20.02 -8.50 14.79
CA PHE A 173 -18.65 -8.69 14.33
C PHE A 173 -17.76 -7.57 14.85
N ASP A 174 -16.48 -7.89 15.12
CA ASP A 174 -15.51 -6.91 15.61
C ASP A 174 -14.96 -6.04 14.45
N PRO A 175 -15.28 -4.73 14.43
CA PRO A 175 -14.80 -3.84 13.37
C PRO A 175 -13.29 -3.61 13.37
N SER A 176 -12.60 -3.89 14.49
CA SER A 176 -11.14 -3.82 14.57
C SER A 176 -10.47 -4.99 13.87
N ALA A 177 -11.13 -6.14 13.85
CA ALA A 177 -10.66 -7.36 13.23
C ALA A 177 -11.09 -7.50 11.76
N VAL A 178 -12.30 -7.06 11.41
CA VAL A 178 -12.85 -7.21 10.07
C VAL A 178 -13.50 -5.91 9.60
N ARG A 179 -13.03 -5.37 8.49
CA ARG A 179 -13.56 -4.14 7.88
C ARG A 179 -14.36 -4.47 6.63
N PRO A 180 -15.68 -4.27 6.60
CA PRO A 180 -16.44 -4.30 5.35
C PRO A 180 -16.03 -3.13 4.45
N THR A 181 -15.90 -3.37 3.15
CA THR A 181 -15.50 -2.38 2.14
C THR A 181 -16.47 -2.39 0.96
N GLY A 182 -16.45 -1.33 0.14
CA GLY A 182 -17.36 -1.17 -1.00
C GLY A 182 -18.66 -0.50 -0.60
N ASN A 183 -19.77 -0.89 -1.23
CA ASN A 183 -21.08 -0.31 -0.97
C ASN A 183 -21.76 -0.97 0.25
N VAL A 184 -21.35 -0.56 1.45
CA VAL A 184 -21.92 -1.08 2.71
C VAL A 184 -23.19 -0.31 3.03
N VAL A 185 -24.36 -0.93 2.80
CA VAL A 185 -25.68 -0.35 3.05
C VAL A 185 -26.48 -1.23 4.01
N GLY A 186 -27.18 -0.60 4.95
CA GLY A 186 -28.03 -1.29 5.92
C GLY A 186 -27.29 -1.77 7.16
N GLU A 187 -27.83 -2.78 7.81
CA GLU A 187 -27.31 -3.39 9.04
C GLU A 187 -26.84 -4.84 8.78
N PRO A 188 -25.90 -5.35 9.61
CA PRO A 188 -25.51 -6.76 9.51
C PRO A 188 -26.74 -7.71 9.61
N PRO A 189 -26.65 -8.90 8.97
CA PRO A 189 -25.46 -9.53 8.43
C PRO A 189 -25.07 -9.02 7.04
N PHE A 190 -23.74 -8.81 6.82
CA PHE A 190 -23.19 -8.47 5.52
C PHE A 190 -22.55 -9.71 4.88
N THR A 191 -22.82 -9.96 3.60
CA THR A 191 -22.22 -11.07 2.86
C THR A 191 -21.43 -10.53 1.68
N GLY A 192 -20.18 -11.00 1.53
CA GLY A 192 -19.30 -10.56 0.46
C GLY A 192 -18.09 -11.47 0.30
N ALA A 193 -17.30 -11.23 -0.75
CA ALA A 193 -16.06 -11.95 -0.97
C ALA A 193 -14.95 -11.44 -0.05
N LEU A 194 -14.19 -12.35 0.56
CA LEU A 194 -13.02 -12.03 1.36
C LEU A 194 -11.90 -11.53 0.45
N VAL A 195 -11.57 -10.25 0.53
CA VAL A 195 -10.51 -9.64 -0.30
C VAL A 195 -9.13 -9.91 0.30
N HIS A 196 -9.02 -9.81 1.63
CA HIS A 196 -7.78 -10.04 2.36
C HIS A 196 -8.09 -10.66 3.71
N ARG A 197 -7.33 -11.69 4.08
CA ARG A 197 -7.56 -12.48 5.31
C ARG A 197 -7.24 -11.73 6.60
N GLY A 198 -6.47 -10.66 6.51
CA GLY A 198 -5.93 -9.95 7.66
C GLY A 198 -4.88 -10.77 8.41
N TRP A 199 -4.13 -10.10 9.27
CA TRP A 199 -3.11 -10.72 10.11
C TRP A 199 -3.24 -10.27 11.55
N ARG A 200 -3.00 -11.19 12.49
CA ARG A 200 -2.86 -10.89 13.91
C ARG A 200 -1.56 -11.48 14.45
N ALA A 201 -0.95 -10.80 15.39
CA ALA A 201 0.07 -11.40 16.22
C ALA A 201 -0.64 -12.11 17.40
N ALA A 202 -0.75 -13.44 17.32
CA ALA A 202 -1.37 -14.25 18.36
C ALA A 202 -0.49 -14.32 19.59
N GLU A 203 0.83 -14.34 19.41
CA GLU A 203 1.83 -14.33 20.50
C GLU A 203 3.01 -13.45 20.11
N VAL A 204 3.61 -12.80 21.13
CA VAL A 204 4.78 -11.93 20.98
C VAL A 204 5.80 -12.30 22.07
N HIS A 205 6.98 -12.76 21.66
CA HIS A 205 8.04 -13.25 22.55
C HIS A 205 9.34 -12.49 22.33
N LEU A 206 9.32 -11.18 22.54
CA LEU A 206 10.54 -10.37 22.38
C LEU A 206 11.58 -10.70 23.46
N PRO A 207 12.88 -10.67 23.13
CA PRO A 207 13.94 -10.93 24.10
C PRO A 207 13.96 -9.85 25.17
N LYS A 208 14.32 -10.25 26.39
CA LYS A 208 14.60 -9.29 27.48
C LYS A 208 15.90 -8.56 27.20
N VAL A 209 15.87 -7.25 27.35
CA VAL A 209 17.01 -6.38 27.10
C VAL A 209 17.50 -5.85 28.46
N ALA A 210 18.83 -5.75 28.65
CA ALA A 210 19.41 -5.16 29.83
C ALA A 210 19.00 -3.67 29.95
N SER A 211 18.62 -3.23 31.15
CA SER A 211 18.20 -1.84 31.41
C SER A 211 19.28 -0.79 31.12
N SER A 212 20.55 -1.20 31.02
CA SER A 212 21.68 -0.33 30.67
C SER A 212 21.88 -0.15 29.17
N ARG A 213 21.14 -0.89 28.31
CA ARG A 213 21.29 -0.82 26.87
C ARG A 213 20.46 0.35 26.32
N ASP A 214 21.09 1.21 25.53
CA ASP A 214 20.39 2.21 24.74
C ASP A 214 19.68 1.54 23.55
N LEU A 215 18.35 1.45 23.62
CA LEU A 215 17.53 0.82 22.59
C LEU A 215 17.39 1.68 21.33
N THR A 216 17.74 2.96 21.39
CA THR A 216 17.69 3.85 20.22
C THR A 216 18.81 3.51 19.23
N ILE A 217 19.87 2.83 19.67
CA ILE A 217 20.95 2.33 18.82
C ILE A 217 20.53 0.97 18.26
N LEU A 218 19.93 0.96 17.07
CA LEU A 218 19.45 -0.24 16.39
C LEU A 218 20.62 -1.13 15.92
N ALA A 219 21.67 -0.49 15.41
CA ALA A 219 22.95 -1.11 15.05
C ALA A 219 24.08 -0.15 15.39
N ALA A 220 25.17 -0.66 15.93
CA ALA A 220 26.35 0.14 16.21
C ALA A 220 27.08 0.48 14.89
N ALA A 221 27.74 1.66 14.86
CA ALA A 221 28.69 1.97 13.78
C ALA A 221 29.91 1.05 13.89
N GLU A 222 30.36 0.51 12.75
CA GLU A 222 31.56 -0.31 12.66
C GLU A 222 32.70 0.53 12.09
N VAL A 223 33.88 0.45 12.74
CA VAL A 223 35.10 1.15 12.30
C VAL A 223 36.20 0.13 12.15
N GLU A 224 36.76 0.01 10.97
CA GLU A 224 37.94 -0.80 10.69
C GLU A 224 39.19 0.02 11.06
N LEU A 225 40.16 -0.59 11.82
CA LEU A 225 41.39 0.03 12.33
C LEU A 225 42.62 -0.54 11.62
#